data_9cd81b5f55b9377103faed767fc175bb
#
_entry.id   9cd81b5f55b9377103faed767fc175bb
#
_cell.length_a   1.000
_cell.length_b   1.000
_cell.length_c   1.000
_cell.angle_alpha   90.00
_cell.angle_beta   90.00
_cell.angle_gamma   90.00
#
_symmetry.space_group_name_H-M   'P 1'
#
loop_
_entity.id
_entity.type
_entity.pdbx_description
1 polymer ?
#
loop_
_entity_poly.entity_id
_entity_poly.type
_entity_poly.pdbx_seq_one_letter_code
_entity_poly.pdbx_strand_id
1 'polypeptide(L)'
;GGGLIGLTTAMFLAEAGQTCVVFEKGRVGAEQSGRNAGWVRQQGRDVREVPLSIESLRLWGETSRKLSNATGFAVCGSLYGLRNDAELQAYAPWMARARECGLAFEVLGADGVRRIAPGLEREFPIGLFTPSDGRAEPELAAPAIAEHIQSLGVRVVQGCAVKGIERSAGAVSAVVTERGTVACSRVVVAAGAWSSLLLRSLGIRLPQLKAMVSMAKTQPFPAGHQSSIWVEGLSSRRCADGRLSIEHGGRYVADIVPDSFRYLRDFLPVIREQGKDMKLRLGRRMLTELGYERWWRRGGATPFERERVLDPSPVAIVDAVGPTLSRVMEGHDQVQYTDRWAGYVDVLPDAVPVISHAAAVPGLTVSTGYSGHGFGLSFGGGRLTADLVLGRAPIVDPSDLSLSRFS
;
A
#
# COMPACT_ATOMS: atom_id res chain seq x y z
N GLY A 1 6.77 -11.75 4.35
CA GLY A 1 5.79 -11.62 3.27
C GLY A 1 6.44 -11.23 1.96
N GLY A 2 5.94 -11.80 0.85
CA GLY A 2 6.41 -11.55 -0.51
C GLY A 2 5.71 -10.39 -1.22
N GLY A 3 5.17 -9.45 -0.46
CA GLY A 3 4.74 -8.15 -0.95
C GLY A 3 5.92 -7.19 -1.15
N LEU A 4 5.67 -6.04 -1.79
CA LEU A 4 6.73 -5.07 -2.11
C LEU A 4 7.54 -4.65 -0.89
N ILE A 5 6.92 -4.43 0.27
CA ILE A 5 7.64 -4.01 1.48
C ILE A 5 8.65 -5.06 1.92
N GLY A 6 8.25 -6.34 1.96
CA GLY A 6 9.19 -7.42 2.34
C GLY A 6 10.30 -7.64 1.31
N LEU A 7 9.96 -7.54 0.01
CA LEU A 7 10.92 -7.71 -1.08
C LEU A 7 11.95 -6.57 -1.14
N THR A 8 11.50 -5.30 -1.03
CA THR A 8 12.41 -4.15 -1.02
C THR A 8 13.27 -4.10 0.25
N THR A 9 12.71 -4.49 1.41
CA THR A 9 13.51 -4.68 2.62
C THR A 9 14.61 -5.72 2.41
N ALA A 10 14.25 -6.89 1.86
CA ALA A 10 15.22 -7.96 1.57
C ALA A 10 16.27 -7.52 0.54
N MET A 11 15.90 -6.70 -0.44
CA MET A 11 16.81 -6.12 -1.42
C MET A 11 17.88 -5.27 -0.72
N PHE A 12 17.48 -4.29 0.09
CA PHE A 12 18.44 -3.41 0.77
C PHE A 12 19.27 -4.15 1.81
N LEU A 13 18.73 -5.20 2.44
CA LEU A 13 19.52 -6.06 3.34
C LEU A 13 20.56 -6.88 2.56
N ALA A 14 20.20 -7.45 1.43
CA ALA A 14 21.12 -8.20 0.58
C ALA A 14 22.21 -7.32 -0.04
N GLU A 15 21.85 -6.11 -0.53
CA GLU A 15 22.83 -5.11 -0.99
C GLU A 15 23.80 -4.67 0.13
N ALA A 16 23.38 -4.79 1.40
CA ALA A 16 24.23 -4.55 2.57
C ALA A 16 25.00 -5.81 3.03
N GLY A 17 25.00 -6.90 2.25
CA GLY A 17 25.73 -8.13 2.54
C GLY A 17 25.08 -9.05 3.58
N GLN A 18 23.78 -8.86 3.89
CA GLN A 18 23.06 -9.71 4.84
C GLN A 18 22.46 -10.93 4.16
N THR A 19 22.57 -12.07 4.81
CA THR A 19 21.86 -13.28 4.41
C THR A 19 20.41 -13.18 4.89
N CYS A 20 19.45 -13.27 3.98
CA CYS A 20 18.03 -13.23 4.31
C CYS A 20 17.20 -14.21 3.48
N VAL A 21 16.03 -14.56 4.01
CA VAL A 21 15.03 -15.41 3.38
C VAL A 21 13.68 -14.71 3.46
N VAL A 22 12.95 -14.68 2.35
CA VAL A 22 11.58 -14.20 2.29
C VAL A 22 10.64 -15.40 2.27
N PHE A 23 9.76 -15.51 3.25
CA PHE A 23 8.67 -16.48 3.27
C PHE A 23 7.37 -15.80 2.82
N GLU A 24 6.71 -16.40 1.84
CA GLU A 24 5.41 -15.96 1.32
C GLU A 24 4.41 -17.11 1.38
N LYS A 25 3.27 -16.89 2.06
CA LYS A 25 2.23 -17.93 2.23
C LYS A 25 1.54 -18.30 0.92
N GLY A 26 1.40 -17.35 0.01
CA GLY A 26 0.79 -17.51 -1.30
C GLY A 26 1.82 -17.36 -2.42
N ARG A 27 1.65 -16.34 -3.25
CA ARG A 27 2.53 -15.96 -4.35
C ARG A 27 3.05 -14.54 -4.15
N VAL A 28 4.22 -14.27 -4.66
CA VAL A 28 4.81 -12.93 -4.69
C VAL A 28 3.80 -11.93 -5.29
N GLY A 29 3.57 -10.84 -4.57
CA GLY A 29 2.71 -9.75 -5.02
C GLY A 29 1.21 -10.08 -5.13
N ALA A 30 0.75 -11.26 -4.72
CA ALA A 30 -0.62 -11.72 -4.99
C ALA A 30 -1.74 -10.92 -4.31
N GLU A 31 -1.44 -10.22 -3.23
CA GLU A 31 -2.41 -9.38 -2.50
C GLU A 31 -2.21 -7.88 -2.84
N GLN A 32 -2.16 -6.98 -1.87
CA GLN A 32 -2.13 -5.53 -2.05
C GLN A 32 -1.10 -5.04 -3.09
N SER A 33 0.09 -5.65 -3.11
CA SER A 33 1.19 -5.21 -3.98
C SER A 33 0.92 -5.38 -5.47
N GLY A 34 0.13 -6.37 -5.86
CA GLY A 34 -0.24 -6.62 -7.27
C GLY A 34 -1.67 -6.22 -7.63
N ARG A 35 -2.44 -5.66 -6.67
CA ARG A 35 -3.88 -5.36 -6.86
C ARG A 35 -4.24 -3.89 -6.74
N ASN A 36 -3.25 -3.01 -6.61
CA ASN A 36 -3.43 -1.58 -6.44
C ASN A 36 -3.45 -0.82 -7.77
N ALA A 37 -3.71 0.50 -7.70
CA ALA A 37 -3.77 1.36 -8.87
C ALA A 37 -2.43 1.66 -9.53
N GLY A 38 -1.30 1.32 -8.93
CA GLY A 38 0.03 1.56 -9.46
C GLY A 38 0.54 3.00 -9.32
N TRP A 39 0.02 3.76 -8.37
CA TRP A 39 0.46 5.12 -8.10
C TRP A 39 1.76 5.13 -7.30
N VAL A 40 2.74 5.86 -7.78
CA VAL A 40 3.98 6.18 -7.06
C VAL A 40 3.99 7.70 -6.86
N ARG A 41 3.38 8.15 -5.76
CA ARG A 41 3.08 9.57 -5.55
C ARG A 41 3.52 10.09 -4.20
N GLN A 42 3.82 11.36 -4.14
CA GLN A 42 4.12 12.18 -2.98
C GLN A 42 2.90 13.06 -2.62
N GLN A 43 2.11 13.41 -3.64
CA GLN A 43 0.97 14.31 -3.51
C GLN A 43 -0.09 13.77 -2.56
N GLY A 44 -0.60 14.64 -1.68
CA GLY A 44 -1.70 14.34 -0.78
C GLY A 44 -1.41 13.25 0.24
N ARG A 45 -0.13 13.04 0.62
CA ARG A 45 0.27 12.16 1.70
C ARG A 45 0.06 12.83 3.05
N ASP A 46 -0.08 12.02 4.12
CA ASP A 46 0.01 12.56 5.47
C ASP A 46 1.34 13.33 5.64
N VAL A 47 1.33 14.42 6.37
CA VAL A 47 2.52 15.27 6.57
C VAL A 47 3.72 14.52 7.13
N ARG A 48 3.47 13.45 7.90
CA ARG A 48 4.49 12.54 8.46
C ARG A 48 5.11 11.64 7.41
N GLU A 49 4.39 11.33 6.34
CA GLU A 49 4.84 10.47 5.24
C GLU A 49 5.60 11.22 4.15
N VAL A 50 5.49 12.55 4.07
CA VAL A 50 6.09 13.34 2.97
C VAL A 50 7.59 13.07 2.81
N PRO A 51 8.44 13.12 3.86
CA PRO A 51 9.87 12.82 3.71
C PRO A 51 10.11 11.41 3.16
N LEU A 52 9.39 10.41 3.67
CA LEU A 52 9.51 9.03 3.22
C LEU A 52 9.06 8.86 1.77
N SER A 53 8.02 9.58 1.35
CA SER A 53 7.51 9.53 -0.02
C SER A 53 8.48 10.11 -1.04
N ILE A 54 9.20 11.17 -0.69
CA ILE A 54 10.25 11.79 -1.52
C ILE A 54 11.38 10.78 -1.73
N GLU A 55 11.92 10.22 -0.65
CA GLU A 55 12.97 9.20 -0.74
C GLU A 55 12.50 7.94 -1.49
N SER A 56 11.26 7.52 -1.26
CA SER A 56 10.71 6.36 -1.96
C SER A 56 10.65 6.58 -3.47
N LEU A 57 10.19 7.74 -3.93
CA LEU A 57 10.13 8.05 -5.35
C LEU A 57 11.53 8.09 -5.99
N ARG A 58 12.50 8.69 -5.30
CA ARG A 58 13.90 8.69 -5.74
C ARG A 58 14.42 7.26 -5.92
N LEU A 59 14.20 6.40 -4.92
CA LEU A 59 14.61 4.99 -4.95
C LEU A 59 13.85 4.17 -6.02
N TRP A 60 12.58 4.48 -6.28
CA TRP A 60 11.83 3.90 -7.38
C TRP A 60 12.53 4.15 -8.72
N GLY A 61 12.92 5.40 -8.99
CA GLY A 61 13.63 5.78 -10.21
C GLY A 61 15.02 5.12 -10.33
N GLU A 62 15.77 5.05 -9.24
CA GLU A 62 17.08 4.41 -9.22
C GLU A 62 17.00 2.91 -9.46
N THR A 63 16.09 2.23 -8.74
CA THR A 63 15.94 0.78 -8.89
C THR A 63 15.34 0.41 -10.25
N SER A 64 14.38 1.18 -10.75
CA SER A 64 13.83 0.95 -12.09
C SER A 64 14.92 0.99 -13.16
N ARG A 65 15.85 1.95 -13.10
CA ARG A 65 17.00 1.98 -14.01
C ARG A 65 17.90 0.75 -13.88
N LYS A 66 18.20 0.32 -12.64
CA LYS A 66 18.97 -0.92 -12.38
C LYS A 66 18.31 -2.16 -12.97
N LEU A 67 16.98 -2.22 -12.97
CA LEU A 67 16.17 -3.33 -13.46
C LEU A 67 15.75 -3.16 -14.93
N SER A 68 16.39 -2.28 -15.71
CA SER A 68 16.02 -2.02 -17.11
C SER A 68 14.52 -1.74 -17.30
N ASN A 69 13.94 -1.03 -16.34
CA ASN A 69 12.52 -0.67 -16.26
C ASN A 69 11.53 -1.86 -16.17
N ALA A 70 11.96 -2.99 -15.68
CA ALA A 70 11.11 -4.18 -15.53
C ALA A 70 9.91 -3.97 -14.61
N THR A 71 9.89 -2.88 -13.79
CA THR A 71 8.76 -2.50 -12.94
C THR A 71 7.69 -1.69 -13.67
N GLY A 72 7.95 -1.23 -14.89
CA GLY A 72 7.10 -0.30 -15.63
C GLY A 72 7.01 1.10 -15.00
N PHE A 73 7.98 1.49 -14.16
CA PHE A 73 8.00 2.80 -13.52
C PHE A 73 8.19 3.93 -14.55
N ALA A 74 7.38 4.97 -14.43
CA ALA A 74 7.52 6.18 -15.23
C ALA A 74 7.08 7.40 -14.41
N VAL A 75 7.80 8.51 -14.54
CA VAL A 75 7.36 9.82 -14.04
C VAL A 75 6.28 10.33 -14.98
N CYS A 76 5.13 10.70 -14.42
CA CYS A 76 3.97 11.13 -15.21
C CYS A 76 3.21 12.30 -14.58
N GLY A 77 3.57 12.70 -13.37
CA GLY A 77 2.84 13.68 -12.57
C GLY A 77 1.52 13.13 -11.99
N SER A 78 1.05 13.79 -10.94
CA SER A 78 -0.27 13.54 -10.33
C SER A 78 -1.04 14.85 -10.27
N LEU A 79 -2.28 14.85 -10.75
CA LEU A 79 -3.21 15.98 -10.69
C LEU A 79 -4.40 15.63 -9.79
N TYR A 80 -4.64 16.46 -8.77
CA TYR A 80 -5.88 16.47 -8.02
C TYR A 80 -6.75 17.60 -8.52
N GLY A 81 -7.91 17.29 -9.07
CA GLY A 81 -8.90 18.26 -9.50
C GLY A 81 -9.81 18.66 -8.33
N LEU A 82 -9.98 19.95 -8.13
CA LEU A 82 -10.71 20.56 -7.02
C LEU A 82 -11.76 21.53 -7.57
N ARG A 83 -12.93 21.58 -6.91
CA ARG A 83 -14.05 22.43 -7.36
C ARG A 83 -13.92 23.88 -6.94
N ASN A 84 -13.28 24.13 -5.79
CA ASN A 84 -13.24 25.45 -5.18
C ASN A 84 -12.04 25.60 -4.23
N ASP A 85 -11.84 26.83 -3.76
CA ASP A 85 -10.76 27.19 -2.85
C ASP A 85 -10.86 26.47 -1.48
N ALA A 86 -12.05 26.14 -1.00
CA ALA A 86 -12.22 25.43 0.27
C ALA A 86 -11.63 24.01 0.17
N GLU A 87 -11.86 23.32 -0.95
CA GLU A 87 -11.22 22.02 -1.22
C GLU A 87 -9.69 22.15 -1.31
N LEU A 88 -9.16 23.23 -1.91
CA LEU A 88 -7.73 23.48 -1.96
C LEU A 88 -7.15 23.76 -0.56
N GLN A 89 -7.85 24.51 0.28
CA GLN A 89 -7.41 24.81 1.64
C GLN A 89 -7.29 23.55 2.52
N ALA A 90 -8.04 22.49 2.24
CA ALA A 90 -7.87 21.22 2.93
C ALA A 90 -6.46 20.60 2.74
N TYR A 91 -5.77 20.97 1.66
CA TYR A 91 -4.39 20.54 1.40
C TYR A 91 -3.33 21.49 1.96
N ALA A 92 -3.70 22.59 2.64
CA ALA A 92 -2.74 23.57 3.15
C ALA A 92 -1.66 22.96 4.06
N PRO A 93 -1.97 22.02 5.00
CA PRO A 93 -0.94 21.37 5.81
C PRO A 93 0.06 20.57 4.97
N TRP A 94 -0.44 19.82 3.98
CA TRP A 94 0.43 19.08 3.05
C TRP A 94 1.29 20.02 2.21
N MET A 95 0.73 21.10 1.66
CA MET A 95 1.46 22.07 0.86
C MET A 95 2.58 22.76 1.68
N ALA A 96 2.31 23.08 2.95
CA ALA A 96 3.33 23.62 3.85
C ALA A 96 4.48 22.61 4.04
N ARG A 97 4.15 21.38 4.38
CA ARG A 97 5.14 20.33 4.59
C ARG A 97 5.92 19.99 3.32
N ALA A 98 5.25 19.94 2.17
CA ALA A 98 5.90 19.74 0.88
C ALA A 98 6.97 20.80 0.60
N ARG A 99 6.66 22.08 0.84
CA ARG A 99 7.63 23.20 0.69
C ARG A 99 8.82 23.05 1.63
N GLU A 100 8.57 22.75 2.91
CA GLU A 100 9.64 22.50 3.91
C GLU A 100 10.59 21.39 3.46
N CYS A 101 10.05 20.33 2.83
CA CYS A 101 10.83 19.20 2.33
C CYS A 101 11.43 19.44 0.94
N GLY A 102 11.24 20.63 0.33
CA GLY A 102 11.73 20.94 -1.01
C GLY A 102 11.00 20.23 -2.15
N LEU A 103 9.79 19.69 -1.90
CA LEU A 103 8.98 19.08 -2.94
C LEU A 103 8.31 20.14 -3.82
N ALA A 104 8.56 20.08 -5.11
CA ALA A 104 7.91 20.96 -6.08
C ALA A 104 6.48 20.50 -6.37
N PHE A 105 5.54 21.43 -6.29
CA PHE A 105 4.15 21.26 -6.71
C PHE A 105 3.61 22.59 -7.25
N GLU A 106 2.53 22.51 -8.00
CA GLU A 106 1.88 23.67 -8.62
C GLU A 106 0.39 23.70 -8.25
N VAL A 107 -0.13 24.90 -8.03
CA VAL A 107 -1.57 25.14 -7.98
C VAL A 107 -1.96 25.73 -9.34
N LEU A 108 -2.81 25.01 -10.05
CA LEU A 108 -3.22 25.32 -11.42
C LEU A 108 -4.63 25.90 -11.43
N GLY A 109 -4.86 26.91 -12.28
CA GLY A 109 -6.21 27.31 -12.68
C GLY A 109 -6.75 26.44 -13.82
N ALA A 110 -7.96 26.76 -14.30
CA ALA A 110 -8.69 25.99 -15.30
C ALA A 110 -7.87 25.68 -16.58
N ASP A 111 -7.13 26.65 -17.10
CA ASP A 111 -6.28 26.45 -18.30
C ASP A 111 -5.13 25.45 -18.04
N GLY A 112 -4.58 25.44 -16.82
CA GLY A 112 -3.57 24.46 -16.41
C GLY A 112 -4.15 23.06 -16.30
N VAL A 113 -5.33 22.92 -15.69
CA VAL A 113 -6.07 21.66 -15.59
C VAL A 113 -6.40 21.12 -16.99
N ARG A 114 -6.93 21.99 -17.87
CA ARG A 114 -7.25 21.61 -19.27
C ARG A 114 -6.06 21.09 -20.05
N ARG A 115 -4.87 21.67 -19.86
CA ARG A 115 -3.65 21.17 -20.52
C ARG A 115 -3.27 19.76 -20.13
N ILE A 116 -3.52 19.36 -18.87
CA ILE A 116 -3.16 18.04 -18.36
C ILE A 116 -4.27 17.03 -18.63
N ALA A 117 -5.52 17.41 -18.40
CA ALA A 117 -6.70 16.54 -18.51
C ALA A 117 -7.87 17.32 -19.15
N PRO A 118 -7.94 17.41 -20.50
CA PRO A 118 -8.99 18.13 -21.20
C PRO A 118 -10.40 17.68 -20.78
N GLY A 119 -11.26 18.66 -20.54
CA GLY A 119 -12.64 18.46 -20.06
C GLY A 119 -12.78 18.51 -18.55
N LEU A 120 -11.75 18.12 -17.81
CA LEU A 120 -11.79 18.05 -16.35
C LEU A 120 -12.04 19.44 -15.72
N GLU A 121 -11.51 20.49 -16.31
CA GLU A 121 -11.62 21.87 -15.84
C GLU A 121 -13.06 22.38 -15.74
N ARG A 122 -14.00 21.75 -16.43
CA ARG A 122 -15.42 22.14 -16.43
C ARG A 122 -16.08 21.91 -15.06
N GLU A 123 -15.67 20.88 -14.36
CA GLU A 123 -16.18 20.54 -13.03
C GLU A 123 -15.15 20.80 -11.92
N PHE A 124 -13.85 20.73 -12.27
CA PHE A 124 -12.72 20.88 -11.35
C PHE A 124 -11.75 21.95 -11.88
N PRO A 125 -12.09 23.26 -11.75
CA PRO A 125 -11.31 24.36 -12.33
C PRO A 125 -9.99 24.64 -11.61
N ILE A 126 -9.74 24.01 -10.46
CA ILE A 126 -8.50 24.17 -9.71
C ILE A 126 -7.77 22.82 -9.72
N GLY A 127 -6.46 22.84 -9.95
CA GLY A 127 -5.59 21.69 -9.92
C GLY A 127 -4.49 21.81 -8.89
N LEU A 128 -4.29 20.78 -8.06
CA LEU A 128 -3.04 20.62 -7.33
C LEU A 128 -2.22 19.58 -8.09
N PHE A 129 -1.03 19.97 -8.57
CA PHE A 129 -0.22 19.16 -9.46
C PHE A 129 1.19 18.95 -8.93
N THR A 130 1.64 17.70 -8.87
CA THR A 130 3.01 17.33 -8.50
C THR A 130 3.68 16.67 -9.70
N PRO A 131 4.54 17.38 -10.44
CA PRO A 131 5.10 16.91 -11.71
C PRO A 131 6.06 15.73 -11.56
N SER A 132 6.73 15.61 -10.39
CA SER A 132 7.66 14.53 -10.10
C SER A 132 7.01 13.20 -9.78
N ASP A 133 5.72 13.16 -9.48
CA ASP A 133 5.01 11.92 -9.18
C ASP A 133 5.04 10.95 -10.37
N GLY A 134 4.97 9.66 -10.06
CA GLY A 134 5.09 8.61 -11.04
C GLY A 134 4.03 7.53 -10.92
N ARG A 135 4.19 6.54 -11.77
CA ARG A 135 3.41 5.32 -11.81
C ARG A 135 4.31 4.11 -12.03
N ALA A 136 3.83 2.93 -11.67
CA ALA A 136 4.45 1.66 -12.05
C ALA A 136 3.37 0.61 -12.28
N GLU A 137 3.73 -0.55 -12.82
CA GLU A 137 2.78 -1.63 -13.10
C GLU A 137 2.78 -2.63 -11.92
N PRO A 138 1.68 -2.72 -11.13
CA PRO A 138 1.61 -3.56 -9.94
C PRO A 138 1.91 -5.03 -10.23
N GLU A 139 1.43 -5.53 -11.35
CA GLU A 139 1.64 -6.90 -11.79
C GLU A 139 3.10 -7.23 -12.17
N LEU A 140 3.90 -6.22 -12.51
CA LEU A 140 5.31 -6.37 -12.89
C LEU A 140 6.26 -6.09 -11.72
N ALA A 141 5.95 -5.13 -10.86
CA ALA A 141 6.87 -4.61 -9.87
C ALA A 141 7.35 -5.68 -8.86
N ALA A 142 6.43 -6.41 -8.23
CA ALA A 142 6.81 -7.40 -7.23
C ALA A 142 7.56 -8.61 -7.83
N PRO A 143 7.16 -9.19 -8.97
CA PRO A 143 7.96 -10.23 -9.65
C PRO A 143 9.36 -9.76 -10.04
N ALA A 144 9.51 -8.58 -10.63
CA ALA A 144 10.81 -8.05 -11.04
C ALA A 144 11.78 -7.87 -9.86
N ILE A 145 11.26 -7.35 -8.72
CA ILE A 145 12.08 -7.20 -7.50
C ILE A 145 12.41 -8.57 -6.92
N ALA A 146 11.46 -9.53 -6.93
CA ALA A 146 11.72 -10.88 -6.43
C ALA A 146 12.81 -11.60 -7.25
N GLU A 147 12.79 -11.47 -8.56
CA GLU A 147 13.84 -12.01 -9.44
C GLU A 147 15.19 -11.36 -9.16
N HIS A 148 15.20 -10.02 -9.03
CA HIS A 148 16.43 -9.30 -8.70
C HIS A 148 17.04 -9.74 -7.37
N ILE A 149 16.26 -9.83 -6.29
CA ILE A 149 16.81 -10.25 -5.00
C ILE A 149 17.31 -11.70 -5.01
N GLN A 150 16.70 -12.56 -5.82
CA GLN A 150 17.20 -13.92 -6.01
C GLN A 150 18.58 -13.92 -6.68
N SER A 151 18.84 -13.04 -7.63
CA SER A 151 20.19 -12.87 -8.22
C SER A 151 21.22 -12.35 -7.20
N LEU A 152 20.77 -11.68 -6.12
CA LEU A 152 21.60 -11.27 -4.98
C LEU A 152 21.75 -12.38 -3.91
N GLY A 153 21.24 -13.59 -4.16
CA GLY A 153 21.34 -14.73 -3.25
C GLY A 153 20.22 -14.81 -2.21
N VAL A 154 19.20 -13.96 -2.25
CA VAL A 154 18.04 -14.06 -1.35
C VAL A 154 17.14 -15.22 -1.76
N ARG A 155 16.80 -16.10 -0.83
CA ARG A 155 15.83 -17.16 -1.08
C ARG A 155 14.41 -16.62 -0.90
N VAL A 156 13.58 -16.73 -1.94
CA VAL A 156 12.14 -16.40 -1.89
C VAL A 156 11.34 -17.70 -1.90
N VAL A 157 10.75 -18.05 -0.76
CA VAL A 157 10.03 -19.31 -0.56
C VAL A 157 8.53 -19.03 -0.60
N GLN A 158 7.91 -19.29 -1.74
CA GLN A 158 6.47 -19.14 -1.96
C GLN A 158 5.70 -20.41 -1.54
N GLY A 159 4.39 -20.27 -1.31
CA GLY A 159 3.55 -21.35 -0.84
C GLY A 159 4.03 -21.90 0.51
N CYS A 160 4.55 -21.03 1.38
CA CYS A 160 5.11 -21.41 2.68
C CYS A 160 4.72 -20.37 3.73
N ALA A 161 3.68 -20.65 4.48
CA ALA A 161 3.24 -19.79 5.57
C ALA A 161 4.20 -19.84 6.76
N VAL A 162 4.43 -18.68 7.36
CA VAL A 162 5.03 -18.58 8.70
C VAL A 162 3.93 -18.89 9.72
N LYS A 163 4.17 -19.88 10.56
CA LYS A 163 3.24 -20.36 11.60
C LYS A 163 3.47 -19.65 12.94
N GLY A 164 4.67 -19.17 13.18
CA GLY A 164 5.04 -18.50 14.43
C GLY A 164 6.48 -18.02 14.43
N ILE A 165 6.83 -17.28 15.48
CA ILE A 165 8.17 -16.78 15.75
C ILE A 165 8.57 -17.31 17.13
N GLU A 166 9.65 -18.07 17.19
CA GLU A 166 10.22 -18.59 18.44
C GLU A 166 11.13 -17.56 19.09
N ARG A 167 11.19 -17.64 20.42
CA ARG A 167 12.00 -16.74 21.25
C ARG A 167 12.86 -17.57 22.21
N SER A 168 14.09 -17.12 22.39
CA SER A 168 15.00 -17.62 23.42
C SER A 168 15.47 -16.43 24.25
N ALA A 169 15.42 -16.52 25.55
CA ALA A 169 15.70 -15.42 26.48
C ALA A 169 14.93 -14.11 26.13
N GLY A 170 13.68 -14.25 25.62
CA GLY A 170 12.84 -13.12 25.22
C GLY A 170 13.06 -12.58 23.80
N ALA A 171 14.22 -12.81 23.19
CA ALA A 171 14.58 -12.36 21.85
C ALA A 171 14.18 -13.38 20.76
N VAL A 172 14.06 -12.91 19.52
CA VAL A 172 13.87 -13.78 18.34
C VAL A 172 14.98 -14.82 18.25
N SER A 173 14.60 -16.09 18.04
CA SER A 173 15.54 -17.20 17.85
C SER A 173 15.30 -18.00 16.58
N ALA A 174 14.04 -18.09 16.13
CA ALA A 174 13.69 -18.81 14.91
C ALA A 174 12.32 -18.39 14.35
N VAL A 175 12.09 -18.72 13.08
CA VAL A 175 10.78 -18.67 12.44
C VAL A 175 10.28 -20.10 12.19
N VAL A 176 9.07 -20.41 12.66
CA VAL A 176 8.40 -21.68 12.39
C VAL A 176 7.57 -21.53 11.12
N THR A 177 7.84 -22.37 10.14
CA THR A 177 7.13 -22.39 8.86
C THR A 177 6.45 -23.73 8.63
N GLU A 178 5.68 -23.86 7.57
CA GLU A 178 5.12 -25.14 7.13
C GLU A 178 6.18 -26.17 6.73
N ARG A 179 7.38 -25.71 6.37
CA ARG A 179 8.49 -26.55 5.90
C ARG A 179 9.57 -26.78 6.97
N GLY A 180 9.25 -26.43 8.21
CA GLY A 180 10.18 -26.58 9.35
C GLY A 180 10.59 -25.26 9.95
N THR A 181 11.45 -25.33 10.95
CA THR A 181 11.96 -24.19 11.72
C THR A 181 13.26 -23.67 11.13
N VAL A 182 13.38 -22.36 10.98
CA VAL A 182 14.57 -21.69 10.48
C VAL A 182 15.13 -20.78 11.55
N ALA A 183 16.33 -21.08 12.03
CA ALA A 183 17.00 -20.26 13.02
C ALA A 183 17.38 -18.90 12.45
N CYS A 184 17.11 -17.83 13.20
CA CYS A 184 17.45 -16.47 12.83
C CYS A 184 17.49 -15.58 14.09
N SER A 185 18.28 -14.53 14.05
CA SER A 185 18.38 -13.54 15.13
C SER A 185 17.48 -12.31 14.90
N ARG A 186 16.96 -12.14 13.69
CA ARG A 186 16.13 -10.99 13.31
C ARG A 186 14.99 -11.43 12.40
N VAL A 187 13.82 -10.85 12.63
CA VAL A 187 12.61 -11.06 11.81
C VAL A 187 11.99 -9.72 11.45
N VAL A 188 11.62 -9.57 10.18
CA VAL A 188 10.80 -8.44 9.71
C VAL A 188 9.40 -8.97 9.42
N VAL A 189 8.41 -8.42 10.12
CA VAL A 189 6.98 -8.66 9.83
C VAL A 189 6.51 -7.63 8.82
N ALA A 190 6.45 -8.04 7.55
CA ALA A 190 5.89 -7.30 6.41
C ALA A 190 4.72 -8.09 5.81
N ALA A 191 3.76 -8.49 6.68
CA ALA A 191 2.70 -9.43 6.35
C ALA A 191 1.39 -8.76 5.87
N GLY A 192 1.45 -7.46 5.52
CA GLY A 192 0.30 -6.69 5.04
C GLY A 192 -0.90 -6.83 5.97
N ALA A 193 -2.07 -7.10 5.43
CA ALA A 193 -3.33 -7.25 6.17
C ALA A 193 -3.36 -8.41 7.20
N TRP A 194 -2.31 -9.22 7.25
CA TRP A 194 -2.16 -10.33 8.19
C TRP A 194 -1.26 -10.00 9.40
N SER A 195 -0.65 -8.82 9.40
CA SER A 195 0.34 -8.45 10.41
C SER A 195 -0.24 -8.40 11.82
N SER A 196 -1.42 -7.78 12.01
CA SER A 196 -2.09 -7.71 13.30
C SER A 196 -2.35 -9.10 13.89
N LEU A 197 -2.82 -10.03 13.05
CA LEU A 197 -3.11 -11.41 13.49
C LEU A 197 -1.84 -12.17 13.92
N LEU A 198 -0.72 -11.99 13.19
CA LEU A 198 0.56 -12.59 13.55
C LEU A 198 1.14 -11.95 14.81
N LEU A 199 1.17 -10.63 14.91
CA LEU A 199 1.70 -9.90 16.06
C LEU A 199 0.91 -10.20 17.35
N ARG A 200 -0.40 -10.42 17.24
CA ARG A 200 -1.26 -10.81 18.36
C ARG A 200 -0.82 -12.13 19.01
N SER A 201 -0.30 -13.07 18.24
CA SER A 201 0.24 -14.34 18.80
C SER A 201 1.49 -14.12 19.66
N LEU A 202 2.16 -12.99 19.50
CA LEU A 202 3.32 -12.56 20.28
C LEU A 202 2.96 -11.62 21.44
N GLY A 203 1.65 -11.32 21.63
CA GLY A 203 1.17 -10.37 22.62
C GLY A 203 1.32 -8.90 22.21
N ILE A 204 1.63 -8.64 20.94
CA ILE A 204 1.82 -7.28 20.42
C ILE A 204 0.50 -6.78 19.80
N ARG A 205 0.07 -5.60 20.24
CA ARG A 205 -1.12 -4.93 19.73
C ARG A 205 -0.79 -4.12 18.48
N LEU A 206 -1.58 -4.30 17.43
CA LEU A 206 -1.60 -3.46 16.23
C LEU A 206 -3.06 -3.28 15.79
N PRO A 207 -3.66 -2.07 15.93
CA PRO A 207 -5.04 -1.82 15.54
C PRO A 207 -5.15 -1.69 14.02
N GLN A 208 -5.24 -2.82 13.34
CA GLN A 208 -5.27 -2.93 11.89
C GLN A 208 -6.58 -3.57 11.44
N LEU A 209 -7.30 -2.93 10.55
CA LEU A 209 -8.49 -3.45 9.88
C LEU A 209 -8.24 -3.65 8.39
N LYS A 210 -9.23 -4.18 7.68
CA LYS A 210 -9.20 -4.41 6.24
C LYS A 210 -10.36 -3.68 5.58
N ALA A 211 -10.06 -2.89 4.55
CA ALA A 211 -11.04 -2.28 3.66
C ALA A 211 -10.92 -2.89 2.27
N MET A 212 -12.03 -3.19 1.64
CA MET A 212 -12.05 -3.74 0.28
C MET A 212 -12.27 -2.62 -0.73
N VAL A 213 -11.37 -2.53 -1.71
CA VAL A 213 -11.43 -1.62 -2.85
C VAL A 213 -11.67 -2.43 -4.12
N SER A 214 -12.54 -1.94 -4.99
CA SER A 214 -12.80 -2.54 -6.31
C SER A 214 -12.23 -1.65 -7.40
N MET A 215 -11.61 -2.27 -8.38
CA MET A 215 -10.87 -1.62 -9.45
C MET A 215 -11.25 -2.22 -10.80
N ALA A 216 -10.98 -1.46 -11.87
CA ALA A 216 -11.07 -1.97 -13.23
C ALA A 216 -9.92 -1.46 -14.11
N LYS A 217 -9.65 -2.18 -15.20
CA LYS A 217 -8.94 -1.65 -16.36
C LYS A 217 -9.92 -1.44 -17.50
N THR A 218 -9.68 -0.40 -18.30
CA THR A 218 -10.47 -0.08 -19.48
C THR A 218 -9.82 -0.65 -20.74
N GLN A 219 -10.50 -0.50 -21.89
CA GLN A 219 -9.85 -0.61 -23.19
C GLN A 219 -8.73 0.46 -23.31
N PRO A 220 -7.76 0.28 -24.21
CA PRO A 220 -6.78 1.33 -24.51
C PRO A 220 -7.45 2.58 -25.09
N PHE A 221 -6.96 3.75 -24.70
CA PHE A 221 -7.32 5.03 -25.29
C PHE A 221 -6.14 5.61 -26.06
N PRO A 222 -6.27 5.91 -27.36
CA PRO A 222 -5.17 6.46 -28.18
C PRO A 222 -4.70 7.82 -27.69
N ALA A 223 -5.65 8.65 -27.23
CA ALA A 223 -5.43 9.97 -26.67
C ALA A 223 -5.88 10.00 -25.20
N GLY A 224 -5.64 11.09 -24.52
CA GLY A 224 -6.06 11.34 -23.15
C GLY A 224 -4.91 11.70 -22.22
N HIS A 225 -5.21 11.81 -20.95
CA HIS A 225 -4.24 12.23 -19.94
C HIS A 225 -3.08 11.24 -19.79
N GLN A 226 -1.89 11.77 -19.54
CA GLN A 226 -0.71 10.98 -19.21
C GLN A 226 -0.48 10.91 -17.70
N SER A 227 -0.80 11.99 -16.98
CA SER A 227 -0.71 12.09 -15.54
C SER A 227 -1.75 11.24 -14.83
N SER A 228 -1.44 10.83 -13.61
CA SER A 228 -2.43 10.22 -12.74
C SER A 228 -3.42 11.27 -12.25
N ILE A 229 -4.71 11.00 -12.34
CA ILE A 229 -5.80 11.95 -12.02
C ILE A 229 -6.59 11.45 -10.82
N TRP A 230 -6.80 12.31 -9.84
CA TRP A 230 -7.72 12.08 -8.74
C TRP A 230 -8.73 13.21 -8.63
N VAL A 231 -10.00 12.87 -8.63
CA VAL A 231 -11.11 13.74 -8.28
C VAL A 231 -12.12 12.96 -7.47
N GLU A 232 -13.06 13.64 -6.84
CA GLU A 232 -14.14 12.95 -6.12
C GLU A 232 -14.89 11.99 -7.06
N GLY A 233 -14.93 10.72 -6.68
CA GLY A 233 -15.60 9.66 -7.46
C GLY A 233 -14.77 9.04 -8.59
N LEU A 234 -13.56 9.51 -8.85
CA LEU A 234 -12.69 8.98 -9.90
C LEU A 234 -11.21 9.07 -9.51
N SER A 235 -10.56 7.93 -9.53
CA SER A 235 -9.10 7.84 -9.60
C SER A 235 -8.74 7.14 -10.91
N SER A 236 -7.85 7.73 -11.71
CA SER A 236 -7.47 7.22 -13.03
C SER A 236 -5.96 7.32 -13.24
N ARG A 237 -5.36 6.23 -13.69
CA ARG A 237 -3.95 6.15 -14.07
C ARG A 237 -3.79 5.44 -15.42
N ARG A 238 -2.98 6.01 -16.31
CA ARG A 238 -2.65 5.37 -17.57
C ARG A 238 -1.64 4.24 -17.36
N CYS A 239 -1.94 3.05 -17.87
CA CYS A 239 -1.06 1.89 -17.89
C CYS A 239 -0.05 1.98 -19.05
N ALA A 240 1.01 1.18 -19.00
CA ALA A 240 2.03 1.14 -20.07
C ALA A 240 1.46 0.68 -21.42
N ASP A 241 0.39 -0.11 -21.41
CA ASP A 241 -0.30 -0.62 -22.60
C ASP A 241 -1.40 0.32 -23.14
N GLY A 242 -1.53 1.53 -22.57
CA GLY A 242 -2.50 2.53 -22.99
C GLY A 242 -3.90 2.39 -22.37
N ARG A 243 -4.17 1.32 -21.63
CA ARG A 243 -5.39 1.17 -20.82
C ARG A 243 -5.37 2.15 -19.64
N LEU A 244 -6.52 2.39 -19.04
CA LEU A 244 -6.60 3.11 -17.78
C LEU A 244 -6.92 2.13 -16.65
N SER A 245 -6.15 2.20 -15.56
CA SER A 245 -6.51 1.61 -14.28
C SER A 245 -7.37 2.63 -13.54
N ILE A 246 -8.59 2.26 -13.20
CA ILE A 246 -9.59 3.15 -12.59
C ILE A 246 -10.19 2.55 -11.34
N GLU A 247 -10.50 3.43 -10.38
CA GLU A 247 -11.19 3.10 -9.14
C GLU A 247 -12.08 4.27 -8.71
N HIS A 248 -13.03 4.01 -7.82
CA HIS A 248 -13.80 5.08 -7.21
C HIS A 248 -12.93 5.77 -6.13
N GLY A 249 -12.52 6.98 -6.40
CA GLY A 249 -11.77 7.79 -5.42
C GLY A 249 -12.63 8.07 -4.18
N GLY A 250 -12.38 7.36 -3.09
CA GLY A 250 -12.97 7.60 -1.79
C GLY A 250 -13.95 6.54 -1.27
N ARG A 251 -14.57 5.69 -2.09
CA ARG A 251 -15.53 4.68 -1.57
C ARG A 251 -14.91 3.30 -1.42
N TYR A 252 -15.17 2.66 -0.27
CA TYR A 252 -14.69 1.32 0.05
C TYR A 252 -15.71 0.51 0.85
N VAL A 253 -15.51 -0.80 0.90
CA VAL A 253 -16.35 -1.71 1.70
C VAL A 253 -15.56 -2.21 2.89
N ALA A 254 -16.10 -2.06 4.08
CA ALA A 254 -15.54 -2.61 5.31
C ALA A 254 -16.38 -3.80 5.78
N ASP A 255 -15.78 -4.98 5.83
CA ASP A 255 -16.41 -6.15 6.42
C ASP A 255 -16.44 -6.01 7.94
N ILE A 256 -17.60 -6.24 8.55
CA ILE A 256 -17.74 -6.33 9.99
C ILE A 256 -17.16 -7.69 10.41
N VAL A 257 -16.08 -7.64 11.18
CA VAL A 257 -15.30 -8.79 11.65
C VAL A 257 -15.00 -8.65 13.15
N PRO A 258 -14.52 -9.67 13.86
CA PRO A 258 -14.21 -9.57 15.29
C PRO A 258 -13.27 -8.40 15.62
N ASP A 259 -12.30 -8.11 14.76
CA ASP A 259 -11.37 -6.99 14.95
C ASP A 259 -12.04 -5.62 14.80
N SER A 260 -13.16 -5.50 14.10
CA SER A 260 -13.97 -4.27 14.06
C SER A 260 -14.46 -3.86 15.47
N PHE A 261 -14.81 -4.83 16.29
CA PHE A 261 -15.22 -4.58 17.69
C PHE A 261 -14.01 -4.40 18.62
N ARG A 262 -12.93 -5.18 18.39
CA ARG A 262 -11.70 -5.10 19.17
C ARG A 262 -11.05 -3.72 19.09
N TYR A 263 -11.02 -3.13 17.91
CA TYR A 263 -10.37 -1.85 17.62
C TYR A 263 -11.37 -0.70 17.44
N LEU A 264 -12.64 -0.88 17.83
CA LEU A 264 -13.68 0.13 17.63
C LEU A 264 -13.28 1.50 18.17
N ARG A 265 -12.68 1.53 19.38
CA ARG A 265 -12.27 2.79 20.01
C ARG A 265 -11.20 3.52 19.22
N ASP A 266 -10.26 2.79 18.61
CA ASP A 266 -9.18 3.35 17.81
C ASP A 266 -9.72 3.97 16.50
N PHE A 267 -10.75 3.36 15.92
CA PHE A 267 -11.31 3.78 14.63
C PHE A 267 -12.49 4.74 14.76
N LEU A 268 -12.96 5.09 15.96
CA LEU A 268 -14.05 6.05 16.14
C LEU A 268 -13.81 7.40 15.46
N PRO A 269 -12.61 8.01 15.51
CA PRO A 269 -12.34 9.25 14.78
C PRO A 269 -12.54 9.10 13.27
N VAL A 270 -11.98 8.06 12.68
CA VAL A 270 -12.09 7.76 11.23
C VAL A 270 -13.55 7.51 10.82
N ILE A 271 -14.30 6.77 11.63
CA ILE A 271 -15.72 6.49 11.35
C ILE A 271 -16.55 7.79 11.38
N ARG A 272 -16.23 8.74 12.26
CA ARG A 272 -16.92 10.03 12.32
C ARG A 272 -16.60 10.92 11.13
N GLU A 273 -15.37 10.89 10.65
CA GLU A 273 -14.88 11.73 9.56
C GLU A 273 -15.22 11.17 8.18
N GLN A 274 -14.98 9.86 7.97
CA GLN A 274 -15.06 9.20 6.66
C GLN A 274 -16.19 8.18 6.56
N GLY A 275 -17.05 8.05 7.55
CA GLY A 275 -18.11 7.03 7.59
C GLY A 275 -19.11 7.11 6.43
N LYS A 276 -19.24 8.27 5.77
CA LYS A 276 -20.10 8.45 4.58
C LYS A 276 -19.60 7.68 3.36
N ASP A 277 -18.31 7.47 3.27
CA ASP A 277 -17.65 6.80 2.14
C ASP A 277 -17.47 5.30 2.37
N MET A 278 -17.78 4.84 3.57
CA MET A 278 -17.62 3.47 4.00
C MET A 278 -18.94 2.70 3.93
N LYS A 279 -18.99 1.65 3.10
CA LYS A 279 -20.10 0.70 3.10
C LYS A 279 -19.78 -0.46 4.04
N LEU A 280 -20.50 -0.53 5.16
CA LEU A 280 -20.39 -1.67 6.07
C LEU A 280 -21.07 -2.91 5.49
N ARG A 281 -20.43 -4.06 5.60
CA ARG A 281 -20.95 -5.35 5.14
C ARG A 281 -20.80 -6.41 6.25
N LEU A 282 -21.93 -6.97 6.68
CA LEU A 282 -21.93 -8.17 7.51
C LEU A 282 -22.08 -9.40 6.59
N GLY A 283 -21.14 -10.34 6.66
CA GLY A 283 -21.12 -11.48 5.78
C GLY A 283 -20.30 -12.65 6.29
N ARG A 284 -20.02 -13.60 5.38
CA ARG A 284 -19.25 -14.82 5.70
C ARG A 284 -17.87 -14.53 6.31
N ARG A 285 -17.29 -13.37 6.01
CA ARG A 285 -15.99 -12.94 6.56
C ARG A 285 -15.99 -12.90 8.08
N MET A 286 -17.10 -12.49 8.70
CA MET A 286 -17.27 -12.52 10.15
C MET A 286 -17.04 -13.94 10.71
N LEU A 287 -17.69 -14.94 10.12
CA LEU A 287 -17.57 -16.33 10.57
C LEU A 287 -16.17 -16.88 10.34
N THR A 288 -15.57 -16.56 9.19
CA THR A 288 -14.20 -16.97 8.86
C THR A 288 -13.21 -16.44 9.88
N GLU A 289 -13.28 -15.14 10.21
CA GLU A 289 -12.34 -14.51 11.14
C GLU A 289 -12.62 -14.85 12.61
N LEU A 290 -13.84 -15.16 12.99
CA LEU A 290 -14.11 -15.79 14.28
C LEU A 290 -13.34 -17.11 14.44
N GLY A 291 -13.22 -17.88 13.36
CA GLY A 291 -12.40 -19.09 13.32
C GLY A 291 -10.90 -18.84 13.51
N TYR A 292 -10.42 -17.61 13.30
CA TYR A 292 -9.01 -17.23 13.48
C TYR A 292 -8.68 -16.77 14.91
N GLU A 293 -9.68 -16.51 15.75
CA GLU A 293 -9.45 -16.08 17.12
C GLU A 293 -8.63 -17.11 17.91
N ARG A 294 -7.56 -16.64 18.53
CA ARG A 294 -6.62 -17.46 19.33
C ARG A 294 -6.13 -18.72 18.59
N TRP A 295 -5.94 -18.58 17.26
CA TRP A 295 -5.50 -19.68 16.39
C TRP A 295 -4.25 -20.40 16.91
N TRP A 296 -3.33 -19.68 17.54
CA TRP A 296 -2.09 -20.19 18.11
C TRP A 296 -2.28 -21.14 19.32
N ARG A 297 -3.51 -21.19 19.88
CA ARG A 297 -3.87 -22.09 20.99
C ARG A 297 -4.58 -23.35 20.53
N ARG A 298 -5.03 -23.44 19.29
CA ARG A 298 -5.93 -24.51 18.82
C ARG A 298 -5.22 -25.69 18.18
N GLY A 299 -3.94 -25.57 17.82
CA GLY A 299 -3.27 -26.57 16.99
C GLY A 299 -3.86 -26.71 15.59
N GLY A 300 -3.23 -27.50 14.73
CA GLY A 300 -3.66 -27.71 13.34
C GLY A 300 -3.26 -26.58 12.40
N ALA A 301 -3.93 -26.49 11.23
CA ALA A 301 -3.62 -25.50 10.22
C ALA A 301 -3.93 -24.07 10.68
N THR A 302 -2.99 -23.17 10.47
CA THR A 302 -3.10 -21.75 10.83
C THR A 302 -4.01 -21.01 9.85
N PRO A 303 -4.50 -19.80 10.19
CA PRO A 303 -5.21 -18.94 9.23
C PRO A 303 -4.41 -18.66 7.96
N PHE A 304 -3.09 -18.55 8.08
CA PHE A 304 -2.18 -18.29 6.97
C PHE A 304 -2.04 -19.46 6.00
N GLU A 305 -2.20 -20.68 6.49
CA GLU A 305 -2.24 -21.92 5.69
C GLU A 305 -3.60 -22.09 5.01
N ARG A 306 -4.70 -21.75 5.70
CA ARG A 306 -6.06 -21.90 5.19
C ARG A 306 -6.41 -20.89 4.10
N GLU A 307 -5.91 -19.68 4.22
CA GLU A 307 -6.20 -18.58 3.30
C GLU A 307 -4.91 -17.97 2.73
N ARG A 308 -4.43 -18.60 1.65
CA ARG A 308 -3.17 -18.25 1.00
C ARG A 308 -3.18 -16.88 0.34
N VAL A 309 -4.30 -16.48 -0.21
CA VAL A 309 -4.51 -15.19 -0.88
C VAL A 309 -5.90 -14.70 -0.54
N LEU A 310 -6.00 -13.45 -0.12
CA LEU A 310 -7.27 -12.74 0.00
C LEU A 310 -7.71 -12.31 -1.40
N ASP A 311 -8.76 -12.94 -1.92
CA ASP A 311 -9.28 -12.71 -3.27
C ASP A 311 -10.78 -12.37 -3.25
N PRO A 312 -11.16 -11.17 -2.80
CA PRO A 312 -12.56 -10.76 -2.78
C PRO A 312 -13.07 -10.49 -4.19
N SER A 313 -14.37 -10.75 -4.41
CA SER A 313 -15.03 -10.35 -5.66
C SER A 313 -15.25 -8.83 -5.69
N PRO A 314 -15.09 -8.19 -6.87
CA PRO A 314 -15.36 -6.78 -7.02
C PRO A 314 -16.86 -6.48 -6.78
N VAL A 315 -17.14 -5.26 -6.32
CA VAL A 315 -18.51 -4.77 -6.09
C VAL A 315 -18.87 -3.70 -7.10
N ALA A 316 -20.17 -3.48 -7.31
CA ALA A 316 -20.72 -2.58 -8.32
C ALA A 316 -20.30 -1.10 -8.19
N ILE A 317 -19.63 -0.70 -7.11
CA ILE A 317 -19.05 0.67 -6.98
C ILE A 317 -18.17 1.02 -8.18
N VAL A 318 -17.44 0.04 -8.71
CA VAL A 318 -16.54 0.24 -9.86
C VAL A 318 -17.33 0.58 -11.14
N ASP A 319 -18.59 0.15 -11.25
CA ASP A 319 -19.40 0.38 -12.45
C ASP A 319 -19.76 1.87 -12.64
N ALA A 320 -19.79 2.65 -11.58
CA ALA A 320 -20.04 4.09 -11.64
C ALA A 320 -18.81 4.91 -12.13
N VAL A 321 -17.64 4.31 -12.15
CA VAL A 321 -16.38 5.03 -12.45
C VAL A 321 -16.26 5.36 -13.94
N GLY A 322 -16.61 4.43 -14.81
CA GLY A 322 -16.59 4.65 -16.27
C GLY A 322 -17.48 5.81 -16.72
N PRO A 323 -18.77 5.84 -16.33
CA PRO A 323 -19.65 6.98 -16.60
C PRO A 323 -19.10 8.31 -16.06
N THR A 324 -18.46 8.31 -14.87
CA THR A 324 -17.83 9.50 -14.33
C THR A 324 -16.64 9.93 -15.20
N LEU A 325 -15.78 9.01 -15.62
CA LEU A 325 -14.66 9.29 -16.51
C LEU A 325 -15.13 9.91 -17.83
N SER A 326 -16.14 9.30 -18.49
CA SER A 326 -16.70 9.80 -19.75
C SER A 326 -17.31 11.22 -19.60
N ARG A 327 -17.89 11.50 -18.44
CA ARG A 327 -18.52 12.80 -18.18
C ARG A 327 -17.51 13.92 -17.94
N VAL A 328 -16.43 13.63 -17.19
CA VAL A 328 -15.49 14.69 -16.74
C VAL A 328 -14.28 14.85 -17.62
N MET A 329 -13.97 13.92 -18.53
CA MET A 329 -12.76 13.96 -19.35
C MET A 329 -13.07 13.70 -20.84
N GLU A 330 -12.57 14.61 -21.69
CA GLU A 330 -12.69 14.47 -23.14
C GLU A 330 -11.92 13.26 -23.68
N GLY A 331 -12.41 12.67 -24.77
CA GLY A 331 -11.76 11.51 -25.41
C GLY A 331 -11.93 10.19 -24.68
N HIS A 332 -12.79 10.13 -23.66
CA HIS A 332 -13.05 8.92 -22.85
C HIS A 332 -14.51 8.46 -22.97
N ASP A 333 -15.12 8.64 -24.12
CA ASP A 333 -16.48 8.17 -24.40
C ASP A 333 -16.52 6.64 -24.46
N GLN A 334 -17.69 6.05 -24.09
CA GLN A 334 -17.96 4.62 -24.17
C GLN A 334 -16.90 3.74 -23.48
N VAL A 335 -16.63 4.03 -22.20
CA VAL A 335 -15.69 3.25 -21.40
C VAL A 335 -16.13 1.79 -21.32
N GLN A 336 -15.31 0.88 -21.83
CA GLN A 336 -15.47 -0.56 -21.70
C GLN A 336 -14.45 -1.11 -20.70
N TYR A 337 -14.87 -1.97 -19.80
CA TYR A 337 -13.98 -2.62 -18.85
C TYR A 337 -13.43 -3.92 -19.44
N THR A 338 -12.10 -4.04 -19.50
CA THR A 338 -11.43 -5.28 -19.90
C THR A 338 -11.20 -6.21 -18.72
N ASP A 339 -10.97 -5.64 -17.54
CA ASP A 339 -10.70 -6.38 -16.31
C ASP A 339 -11.40 -5.71 -15.13
N ARG A 340 -11.84 -6.52 -14.17
CA ARG A 340 -12.35 -6.07 -12.87
C ARG A 340 -11.80 -6.96 -11.78
N TRP A 341 -11.34 -6.36 -10.71
CA TRP A 341 -10.86 -7.09 -9.52
C TRP A 341 -11.14 -6.30 -8.25
N ALA A 342 -10.93 -6.96 -7.13
CA ALA A 342 -10.90 -6.28 -5.84
C ALA A 342 -9.68 -6.73 -5.03
N GLY A 343 -9.34 -5.96 -4.02
CA GLY A 343 -8.30 -6.26 -3.07
C GLY A 343 -8.65 -5.72 -1.69
N TYR A 344 -8.13 -6.38 -0.67
CA TYR A 344 -8.17 -5.81 0.66
C TYR A 344 -6.95 -4.91 0.87
N VAL A 345 -7.20 -3.73 1.40
CA VAL A 345 -6.21 -2.77 1.88
C VAL A 345 -6.17 -2.88 3.40
N ASP A 346 -5.00 -3.00 3.98
CA ASP A 346 -4.82 -2.89 5.42
C ASP A 346 -4.90 -1.41 5.84
N VAL A 347 -5.62 -1.13 6.91
CA VAL A 347 -5.87 0.24 7.37
C VAL A 347 -5.51 0.35 8.85
N LEU A 348 -4.74 1.37 9.20
CA LEU A 348 -4.50 1.82 10.56
C LEU A 348 -5.38 3.04 10.89
N PRO A 349 -5.66 3.31 12.17
CA PRO A 349 -6.55 4.41 12.57
C PRO A 349 -6.11 5.80 12.09
N ASP A 350 -4.80 6.02 11.98
CA ASP A 350 -4.20 7.28 11.52
C ASP A 350 -3.70 7.21 10.07
N ALA A 351 -3.96 6.09 9.39
CA ALA A 351 -3.54 5.79 8.02
C ALA A 351 -2.03 5.84 7.75
N VAL A 352 -1.18 6.06 8.75
CA VAL A 352 0.28 6.15 8.64
C VAL A 352 0.93 4.79 8.94
N PRO A 353 1.92 4.32 8.18
CA PRO A 353 2.51 3.01 8.38
C PRO A 353 3.25 2.88 9.72
N VAL A 354 3.37 1.65 10.19
CA VAL A 354 4.30 1.28 11.26
C VAL A 354 5.59 0.76 10.63
N ILE A 355 6.70 1.43 10.93
CA ILE A 355 8.06 1.02 10.57
C ILE A 355 8.93 1.21 11.79
N SER A 356 9.02 0.19 12.64
CA SER A 356 9.79 0.28 13.90
C SER A 356 10.16 -1.08 14.46
N HIS A 357 11.09 -1.09 15.40
CA HIS A 357 11.31 -2.26 16.24
C HIS A 357 10.11 -2.51 17.16
N ALA A 358 9.81 -3.77 17.43
CA ALA A 358 8.86 -4.15 18.46
C ALA A 358 9.60 -4.28 19.80
N ALA A 359 9.50 -3.26 20.65
CA ALA A 359 10.25 -3.20 21.90
C ALA A 359 10.05 -4.44 22.81
N ALA A 360 8.85 -5.04 22.78
CA ALA A 360 8.53 -6.23 23.56
C ALA A 360 9.25 -7.52 23.08
N VAL A 361 9.84 -7.53 21.88
CA VAL A 361 10.50 -8.71 21.29
C VAL A 361 11.80 -8.27 20.59
N PRO A 362 12.94 -8.25 21.27
CA PRO A 362 14.22 -7.95 20.65
C PRO A 362 14.49 -8.80 19.41
N GLY A 363 14.98 -8.18 18.34
CA GLY A 363 15.18 -8.81 17.04
C GLY A 363 13.94 -8.81 16.12
N LEU A 364 12.79 -8.32 16.59
CA LEU A 364 11.60 -8.16 15.76
C LEU A 364 11.44 -6.72 15.27
N THR A 365 11.32 -6.55 13.96
CA THR A 365 10.98 -5.28 13.29
C THR A 365 9.63 -5.44 12.58
N VAL A 366 8.80 -4.41 12.64
CA VAL A 366 7.47 -4.38 12.00
C VAL A 366 7.50 -3.34 10.89
N SER A 367 7.01 -3.70 9.70
CA SER A 367 6.87 -2.79 8.56
C SER A 367 5.56 -3.11 7.85
N THR A 368 4.48 -2.42 8.23
CA THR A 368 3.10 -2.74 7.82
C THR A 368 2.15 -1.58 8.03
N GLY A 369 0.86 -1.75 7.67
CA GLY A 369 -0.17 -0.75 7.93
C GLY A 369 -0.08 0.47 7.01
N TYR A 370 0.29 0.26 5.78
CA TYR A 370 0.47 1.36 4.80
C TYR A 370 -0.83 1.96 4.27
N SER A 371 -1.97 1.49 4.67
CA SER A 371 -3.30 2.10 4.47
C SER A 371 -3.58 2.54 3.03
N GLY A 372 -3.20 1.69 2.04
CA GLY A 372 -3.32 1.99 0.61
C GLY A 372 -2.15 2.77 0.00
N HIS A 373 -1.18 3.19 0.80
CA HIS A 373 -0.02 3.98 0.36
C HIS A 373 1.21 3.12 0.04
N GLY A 374 1.20 1.85 0.41
CA GLY A 374 2.37 0.97 0.45
C GLY A 374 3.03 0.71 -0.90
N PHE A 375 2.32 0.84 -2.03
CA PHE A 375 2.92 0.70 -3.34
C PHE A 375 3.94 1.81 -3.59
N GLY A 376 3.51 3.06 -3.54
CA GLY A 376 4.38 4.22 -3.73
C GLY A 376 5.49 4.32 -2.66
N LEU A 377 5.18 3.98 -1.41
CA LEU A 377 6.12 4.04 -0.29
C LEU A 377 7.05 2.82 -0.17
N SER A 378 6.94 1.82 -1.06
CA SER A 378 7.60 0.52 -0.86
C SER A 378 9.12 0.59 -0.79
N PHE A 379 9.76 1.36 -1.65
CA PHE A 379 11.23 1.46 -1.62
C PHE A 379 11.73 2.27 -0.43
N GLY A 380 11.07 3.38 -0.10
CA GLY A 380 11.40 4.16 1.09
C GLY A 380 11.18 3.36 2.37
N GLY A 381 10.01 2.72 2.48
CA GLY A 381 9.67 1.87 3.63
C GLY A 381 10.59 0.66 3.77
N GLY A 382 10.92 0.00 2.65
CA GLY A 382 11.88 -1.11 2.64
C GLY A 382 13.29 -0.68 3.05
N ARG A 383 13.77 0.47 2.56
CA ARG A 383 15.06 1.03 2.93
C ARG A 383 15.10 1.42 4.40
N LEU A 384 14.12 2.17 4.88
CA LEU A 384 14.01 2.54 6.29
C LEU A 384 13.97 1.30 7.20
N THR A 385 13.19 0.28 6.82
CA THR A 385 13.14 -0.99 7.55
C THR A 385 14.50 -1.67 7.60
N ALA A 386 15.23 -1.70 6.48
CA ALA A 386 16.58 -2.26 6.42
C ALA A 386 17.58 -1.48 7.27
N ASP A 387 17.52 -0.14 7.25
CA ASP A 387 18.38 0.71 8.08
C ASP A 387 18.17 0.43 9.56
N LEU A 388 16.91 0.31 10.02
CA LEU A 388 16.59 -0.06 11.39
C LEU A 388 17.12 -1.45 11.75
N VAL A 389 16.91 -2.46 10.90
CA VAL A 389 17.40 -3.83 11.10
C VAL A 389 18.93 -3.85 11.24
N LEU A 390 19.63 -3.01 10.48
CA LEU A 390 21.09 -2.93 10.48
C LEU A 390 21.65 -2.04 11.60
N GLY A 391 20.80 -1.26 12.29
CA GLY A 391 21.24 -0.24 13.26
C GLY A 391 22.00 0.90 12.60
N ARG A 392 21.69 1.22 11.35
CA ARG A 392 22.25 2.36 10.60
C ARG A 392 21.45 3.62 10.81
N ALA A 393 22.02 4.77 10.48
CA ALA A 393 21.27 6.02 10.41
C ALA A 393 20.12 5.86 9.41
N PRO A 394 18.86 6.09 9.83
CA PRO A 394 17.69 5.91 8.97
C PRO A 394 17.65 7.01 7.90
N ILE A 395 17.13 6.68 6.70
CA ILE A 395 17.00 7.64 5.58
C ILE A 395 16.05 8.80 5.88
N VAL A 396 15.11 8.62 6.79
CA VAL A 396 14.22 9.65 7.34
C VAL A 396 13.99 9.38 8.81
N ASP A 397 13.55 10.39 9.57
CA ASP A 397 13.16 10.22 10.97
C ASP A 397 11.99 9.22 11.11
N PRO A 398 12.18 8.08 11.82
CA PRO A 398 11.13 7.07 11.98
C PRO A 398 10.18 7.35 13.15
N SER A 399 10.35 8.44 13.91
CA SER A 399 9.68 8.67 15.19
C SER A 399 8.14 8.59 15.06
N ASP A 400 7.58 9.22 14.04
CA ASP A 400 6.14 9.21 13.77
C ASP A 400 5.63 7.87 13.24
N LEU A 401 6.53 6.97 12.82
CA LEU A 401 6.22 5.66 12.27
C LEU A 401 6.31 4.54 13.33
N SER A 402 6.52 4.91 14.59
CA SER A 402 6.69 3.94 15.68
C SER A 402 5.41 3.18 16.00
N LEU A 403 5.54 1.87 16.29
CA LEU A 403 4.46 1.03 16.81
C LEU A 403 3.94 1.52 18.17
N SER A 404 4.80 2.17 18.97
CA SER A 404 4.46 2.65 20.32
C SER A 404 3.33 3.69 20.35
N ARG A 405 3.02 4.33 19.22
CA ARG A 405 1.87 5.27 19.15
C ARG A 405 0.51 4.60 19.33
N PHE A 406 0.47 3.27 19.29
CA PHE A 406 -0.73 2.46 19.54
C PHE A 406 -0.67 1.68 20.87
N SER A 407 0.28 1.99 21.73
CA SER A 407 0.43 1.33 23.05
C SER A 407 -0.52 1.87 24.10
#